data_1576abff94f575d34c96bd863c30c330
#
_entry.id   1576abff94f575d34c96bd863c30c330
#
_cell.length_a   1.000
_cell.length_b   1.000
_cell.length_c   1.000
_cell.angle_alpha   90.00
_cell.angle_beta   90.00
_cell.angle_gamma   90.00
#
_symmetry.space_group_name_H-M   'P 1'
#
loop_
_entity.id
_entity.type
_entity.pdbx_description
1 polymer ?
#
loop_
_entity_poly.entity_id
_entity_poly.type
_entity_poly.pdbx_seq_one_letter_code
_entity_poly.pdbx_strand_id
1 'polypeptide(L)'
;MKTDVAQAKRQIRAEKIAWRDAQPAAERQEKSLAVWKRFFEIPEVGQARTIMLYHSIGSEVSTRTAIQQVLSTGKRLALPRVDSAAKVIHAHEVNDLSQLERSSFGILEPSSTAPILDPGEIDAV
;
A
#
# COMPACT_ATOMS: atom_id res chain seq x y z
N MET A 1 -15.02 -28.64 -2.00
CA MET A 1 -13.58 -28.38 -2.29
C MET A 1 -13.27 -26.89 -2.36
N LYS A 2 -13.89 -26.13 -3.28
CA LYS A 2 -13.67 -24.67 -3.34
C LYS A 2 -14.12 -23.93 -2.09
N THR A 3 -15.14 -24.41 -1.39
CA THR A 3 -15.69 -23.83 -0.17
C THR A 3 -14.68 -23.94 1.00
N ASP A 4 -13.96 -25.04 1.07
CA ASP A 4 -12.98 -25.27 2.13
C ASP A 4 -11.79 -24.32 2.04
N VAL A 5 -11.28 -24.10 0.81
CA VAL A 5 -10.15 -23.19 0.58
C VAL A 5 -10.53 -21.76 0.92
N ALA A 6 -11.72 -21.33 0.51
CA ALA A 6 -12.19 -19.98 0.81
C ALA A 6 -12.38 -19.76 2.31
N GLN A 7 -12.90 -20.78 3.00
CA GLN A 7 -13.08 -20.75 4.44
C GLN A 7 -11.73 -20.73 5.17
N ALA A 8 -10.80 -21.58 4.75
CA ALA A 8 -9.44 -21.61 5.30
C ALA A 8 -8.74 -20.25 5.15
N LYS A 9 -8.85 -19.64 3.97
CA LYS A 9 -8.29 -18.28 3.73
C LYS A 9 -8.90 -17.23 4.67
N ARG A 10 -10.21 -17.26 4.84
CA ARG A 10 -10.90 -16.34 5.76
C ARG A 10 -10.42 -16.52 7.19
N GLN A 11 -10.29 -17.77 7.64
CA GLN A 11 -9.85 -18.10 8.98
C GLN A 11 -8.41 -17.61 9.22
N ILE A 12 -7.48 -17.94 8.31
CA ILE A 12 -6.09 -17.50 8.42
C ILE A 12 -6.01 -15.97 8.45
N ARG A 13 -6.77 -15.31 7.58
CA ARG A 13 -6.80 -13.83 7.55
C ARG A 13 -7.29 -13.25 8.88
N ALA A 14 -8.38 -13.79 9.42
CA ALA A 14 -8.93 -13.33 10.70
C ALA A 14 -7.93 -13.55 11.86
N GLU A 15 -7.28 -14.69 11.90
CA GLU A 15 -6.27 -15.00 12.93
C GLU A 15 -5.07 -14.05 12.85
N LYS A 16 -4.57 -13.78 11.63
CA LYS A 16 -3.44 -12.89 11.43
C LYS A 16 -3.77 -11.43 11.75
N ILE A 17 -4.97 -10.99 11.39
CA ILE A 17 -5.42 -9.64 11.75
C ILE A 17 -5.55 -9.51 13.27
N ALA A 18 -6.15 -10.49 13.94
CA ALA A 18 -6.28 -10.48 15.38
C ALA A 18 -4.91 -10.47 16.07
N TRP A 19 -3.97 -11.24 15.54
CA TRP A 19 -2.60 -11.26 16.06
C TRP A 19 -1.91 -9.89 15.91
N ARG A 20 -2.03 -9.25 14.76
CA ARG A 20 -1.49 -7.91 14.54
C ARG A 20 -2.14 -6.87 15.45
N ASP A 21 -3.46 -6.91 15.56
CA ASP A 21 -4.23 -5.96 16.38
C ASP A 21 -3.85 -6.06 17.86
N ALA A 22 -3.46 -7.25 18.31
CA ALA A 22 -3.02 -7.49 19.68
C ALA A 22 -1.62 -6.95 19.98
N GLN A 23 -0.83 -6.63 18.97
CA GLN A 23 0.50 -6.05 19.17
C GLN A 23 0.38 -4.61 19.67
N PRO A 24 1.23 -4.18 20.63
CA PRO A 24 1.23 -2.79 21.07
C PRO A 24 1.48 -1.83 19.89
N ALA A 25 0.75 -0.73 19.84
CA ALA A 25 0.86 0.24 18.75
C ALA A 25 2.30 0.77 18.57
N ALA A 26 3.00 1.00 19.68
CA ALA A 26 4.39 1.47 19.64
C ALA A 26 5.32 0.46 18.98
N GLU A 27 5.14 -0.84 19.25
CA GLU A 27 5.92 -1.90 18.64
C GLU A 27 5.63 -2.02 17.16
N ARG A 28 4.34 -1.91 16.77
CA ARG A 28 3.94 -1.95 15.36
C ARG A 28 4.57 -0.80 14.59
N GLN A 29 4.59 0.39 15.17
CA GLN A 29 5.22 1.56 14.57
C GLN A 29 6.72 1.37 14.40
N GLU A 30 7.41 0.90 15.42
CA GLU A 30 8.85 0.64 15.38
C GLU A 30 9.20 -0.37 14.29
N LYS A 31 8.45 -1.46 14.21
CA LYS A 31 8.64 -2.48 13.17
C LYS A 31 8.38 -1.94 11.77
N SER A 32 7.35 -1.12 11.61
CA SER A 32 7.05 -0.48 10.32
C SER A 32 8.20 0.41 9.87
N LEU A 33 8.73 1.23 10.76
CA LEU A 33 9.89 2.09 10.44
C LEU A 33 11.11 1.26 10.05
N ALA A 34 11.35 0.15 10.73
CA ALA A 34 12.47 -0.74 10.42
C ALA A 34 12.33 -1.39 9.03
N VAL A 35 11.11 -1.79 8.67
CA VAL A 35 10.82 -2.34 7.33
C VAL A 35 11.14 -1.33 6.25
N TRP A 36 10.66 -0.11 6.39
CA TRP A 36 10.87 0.92 5.36
C TRP A 36 12.30 1.40 5.28
N LYS A 37 13.01 1.44 6.40
CA LYS A 37 14.45 1.72 6.39
C LYS A 37 15.20 0.73 5.50
N ARG A 38 14.93 -0.57 5.67
CA ARG A 38 15.53 -1.62 4.85
C ARG A 38 15.12 -1.54 3.40
N PHE A 39 13.84 -1.26 3.14
CA PHE A 39 13.32 -1.12 1.79
C PHE A 39 14.07 -0.04 1.01
N PHE A 40 14.25 1.14 1.59
CA PHE A 40 14.93 2.25 0.92
C PHE A 40 16.45 2.06 0.81
N GLU A 41 17.03 1.13 1.55
CA GLU A 41 18.44 0.75 1.44
C GLU A 41 18.71 -0.20 0.26
N ILE A 42 17.68 -0.82 -0.31
CA ILE A 42 17.82 -1.68 -1.50
C ILE A 42 18.25 -0.82 -2.68
N PRO A 43 19.39 -1.16 -3.35
CA PRO A 43 19.92 -0.31 -4.43
C PRO A 43 18.93 -0.04 -5.55
N GLU A 44 18.16 -1.04 -5.96
CA GLU A 44 17.14 -0.92 -7.02
C GLU A 44 16.02 0.05 -6.62
N VAL A 45 15.67 0.08 -5.35
CA VAL A 45 14.69 1.03 -4.82
C VAL A 45 15.26 2.45 -4.78
N GLY A 46 16.51 2.58 -4.36
CA GLY A 46 17.20 3.87 -4.34
C GLY A 46 17.31 4.49 -5.73
N GLN A 47 17.50 3.68 -6.75
CA GLN A 47 17.60 4.10 -8.15
C GLN A 47 16.24 4.26 -8.83
N ALA A 48 15.17 3.73 -8.26
CA ALA A 48 13.84 3.79 -8.82
C ALA A 48 13.36 5.24 -8.93
N ARG A 49 12.72 5.58 -10.04
CA ARG A 49 12.10 6.89 -10.25
C ARG A 49 10.64 6.88 -9.85
N THR A 50 9.96 5.76 -10.06
CA THR A 50 8.55 5.56 -9.75
C THR A 50 8.38 4.37 -8.84
N ILE A 51 7.80 4.59 -7.68
CA ILE A 51 7.57 3.55 -6.68
C ILE A 51 6.07 3.45 -6.45
N MET A 52 5.54 2.22 -6.52
CA MET A 52 4.18 1.92 -6.13
C MET A 52 4.15 1.40 -4.71
N LEU A 53 3.31 1.99 -3.88
CA LEU A 53 3.04 1.54 -2.52
C LEU A 53 1.55 1.30 -2.36
N TYR A 54 1.17 0.67 -1.26
CA TYR A 54 -0.23 0.62 -0.83
C TYR A 54 -0.47 1.69 0.24
N HIS A 55 -1.72 2.04 0.48
CA HIS A 55 -2.09 2.88 1.63
C HIS A 55 -2.54 1.97 2.76
N SER A 56 -1.76 1.93 3.84
CA SER A 56 -2.04 1.03 4.97
C SER A 56 -3.30 1.43 5.72
N ILE A 57 -3.98 0.41 6.24
CA ILE A 57 -5.14 0.56 7.13
C ILE A 57 -4.99 -0.33 8.37
N GLY A 58 -5.59 0.09 9.48
CA GLY A 58 -5.59 -0.69 10.71
C GLY A 58 -4.20 -1.05 11.19
N SER A 59 -4.00 -2.33 11.48
CA SER A 59 -2.75 -2.86 12.03
C SER A 59 -1.74 -3.33 10.97
N GLU A 60 -1.96 -3.02 9.70
CA GLU A 60 -0.98 -3.31 8.65
C GLU A 60 0.33 -2.57 8.89
N VAL A 61 1.42 -3.06 8.28
CA VAL A 61 2.68 -2.32 8.26
C VAL A 61 2.37 -0.92 7.72
N SER A 62 2.61 0.10 8.53
CA SER A 62 2.23 1.47 8.18
C SER A 62 3.07 1.98 7.02
N THR A 63 2.41 2.45 5.97
CA THR A 63 3.08 3.03 4.79
C THR A 63 3.19 4.55 4.87
N ARG A 64 2.69 5.17 5.93
CA ARG A 64 2.62 6.63 6.04
C ARG A 64 3.98 7.29 5.85
N THR A 65 4.99 6.84 6.58
CA THR A 65 6.34 7.38 6.49
C THR A 65 6.97 7.10 5.12
N ALA A 66 6.76 5.90 4.58
CA ALA A 66 7.27 5.52 3.26
C ALA A 66 6.70 6.41 2.16
N ILE A 67 5.40 6.65 2.19
CA ILE A 67 4.72 7.54 1.22
C ILE A 67 5.31 8.94 1.29
N GLN A 68 5.45 9.48 2.49
CA GLN A 68 6.04 10.82 2.70
C GLN A 68 7.48 10.87 2.19
N GLN A 69 8.25 9.82 2.41
CA GLN A 69 9.64 9.76 1.96
C GLN A 69 9.73 9.72 0.44
N VAL A 70 8.90 8.95 -0.24
CA VAL A 70 8.87 8.93 -1.71
C VAL A 70 8.56 10.33 -2.24
N LEU A 71 7.52 10.98 -1.73
CA LEU A 71 7.13 12.30 -2.17
C LEU A 71 8.22 13.36 -1.90
N SER A 72 8.89 13.28 -0.73
CA SER A 72 9.90 14.26 -0.34
C SER A 72 11.21 14.13 -1.11
N THR A 73 11.49 12.96 -1.68
CA THR A 73 12.73 12.70 -2.43
C THR A 73 12.61 12.97 -3.93
N GLY A 74 11.46 13.51 -4.37
CA GLY A 74 11.25 13.84 -5.77
C GLY A 74 10.92 12.64 -6.67
N LYS A 75 10.70 11.47 -6.08
CA LYS A 75 10.25 10.29 -6.82
C LYS A 75 8.76 10.36 -7.07
N ARG A 76 8.33 9.68 -8.15
CA ARG A 76 6.91 9.54 -8.44
C ARG A 76 6.31 8.46 -7.57
N LEU A 77 5.15 8.73 -7.00
CA LEU A 77 4.39 7.79 -6.18
C LEU A 77 3.18 7.29 -6.97
N ALA A 78 3.00 5.98 -6.98
CA ALA A 78 1.78 5.33 -7.45
C ALA A 78 1.08 4.65 -6.28
N LEU A 79 -0.22 4.77 -6.21
CA LEU A 79 -1.08 4.05 -5.27
C LEU A 79 -2.16 3.29 -6.03
N PRO A 80 -2.63 2.16 -5.50
CA PRO A 80 -3.65 1.37 -6.18
C PRO A 80 -5.03 2.00 -6.05
N ARG A 81 -5.81 1.91 -7.12
CA ARG A 81 -7.24 2.16 -7.11
C ARG A 81 -7.95 0.94 -7.68
N VAL A 82 -8.95 0.45 -6.95
CA VAL A 82 -9.75 -0.69 -7.40
C VAL A 82 -10.86 -0.20 -8.30
N ASP A 83 -10.92 -0.73 -9.52
CA ASP A 83 -12.07 -0.63 -10.38
C ASP A 83 -12.93 -1.87 -10.15
N SER A 84 -13.94 -1.73 -9.31
CA SER A 84 -14.80 -2.86 -8.91
C SER A 84 -15.68 -3.38 -10.05
N ALA A 85 -16.04 -2.52 -11.01
CA ALA A 85 -16.84 -2.90 -12.17
C ALA A 85 -16.04 -3.79 -13.12
N ALA A 86 -14.80 -3.42 -13.42
CA ALA A 86 -13.90 -4.18 -14.28
C ALA A 86 -13.13 -5.28 -13.53
N LYS A 87 -13.18 -5.29 -12.19
CA LYS A 87 -12.45 -6.22 -11.31
C LYS A 87 -10.94 -6.16 -11.53
N VAL A 88 -10.41 -4.96 -11.71
CA VAL A 88 -8.99 -4.71 -11.90
C VAL A 88 -8.49 -3.66 -10.91
N ILE A 89 -7.18 -3.64 -10.71
CA ILE A 89 -6.49 -2.62 -9.92
C ILE A 89 -5.61 -1.84 -10.87
N HIS A 90 -5.74 -0.52 -10.84
CA HIS A 90 -4.86 0.37 -11.59
C HIS A 90 -3.91 1.09 -10.64
N ALA A 91 -2.70 1.38 -11.12
CA ALA A 91 -1.76 2.24 -10.45
C ALA A 91 -2.00 3.68 -10.90
N HIS A 92 -2.31 4.57 -9.96
CA HIS A 92 -2.53 5.99 -10.24
C HIS A 92 -1.42 6.81 -9.62
N GLU A 93 -0.93 7.81 -10.36
CA GLU A 93 0.06 8.75 -9.82
C GLU A 93 -0.58 9.68 -8.80
N VAL A 94 0.09 9.86 -7.67
CA VAL A 94 -0.34 10.74 -6.59
C VAL A 94 0.80 11.68 -6.25
N ASN A 95 0.52 12.99 -6.31
CA ASN A 95 1.50 14.03 -5.98
C ASN A 95 1.24 14.63 -4.60
N ASP A 96 0.03 14.50 -4.11
CA ASP A 96 -0.41 15.09 -2.84
C ASP A 96 -1.43 14.17 -2.19
N LEU A 97 -1.23 13.90 -0.90
CA LEU A 97 -2.13 13.04 -0.13
C LEU A 97 -3.53 13.64 0.05
N SER A 98 -3.69 14.96 -0.12
CA SER A 98 -5.01 15.60 -0.10
C SER A 98 -5.89 15.19 -1.29
N GLN A 99 -5.32 14.61 -2.33
CA GLN A 99 -6.03 14.13 -3.51
C GLN A 99 -6.65 12.72 -3.31
N LEU A 100 -6.43 12.10 -2.16
CA LEU A 100 -6.96 10.77 -1.90
C LEU A 100 -8.43 10.83 -1.49
N GLU A 101 -9.17 9.84 -1.92
CA GLU A 101 -10.58 9.63 -1.59
C GLU A 101 -10.74 8.37 -0.77
N ARG A 102 -11.76 8.33 0.09
CA ARG A 102 -12.09 7.12 0.82
C ARG A 102 -12.94 6.21 -0.06
N SER A 103 -12.47 4.99 -0.30
CA SER A 103 -13.22 3.98 -1.07
C SER A 103 -14.37 3.41 -0.27
N SER A 104 -15.22 2.62 -0.94
CA SER A 104 -16.32 1.89 -0.29
C SER A 104 -15.82 0.89 0.77
N PHE A 105 -14.54 0.50 0.71
CA PHE A 105 -13.90 -0.37 1.71
C PHE A 105 -13.22 0.41 2.84
N GLY A 106 -13.37 1.73 2.88
CA GLY A 106 -12.73 2.57 3.89
C GLY A 106 -11.24 2.83 3.69
N ILE A 107 -10.68 2.38 2.58
CA ILE A 107 -9.28 2.58 2.22
C ILE A 107 -9.15 3.89 1.45
N LEU A 108 -8.13 4.68 1.78
CA LEU A 108 -7.80 5.86 0.98
C LEU A 108 -7.15 5.43 -0.33
N GLU A 109 -7.66 5.95 -1.43
CA GLU A 109 -7.17 5.64 -2.77
C GLU A 109 -7.14 6.88 -3.65
N PRO A 110 -6.38 6.87 -4.75
CA PRO A 110 -6.38 7.98 -5.69
C PRO A 110 -7.76 8.26 -6.27
N SER A 111 -8.02 9.52 -6.63
CA SER A 111 -9.20 9.88 -7.40
C SER A 111 -9.23 9.13 -8.74
N SER A 112 -10.44 8.83 -9.25
CA SER A 112 -10.60 8.22 -10.57
C SER A 112 -10.05 9.08 -11.70
N THR A 113 -9.87 10.38 -11.46
CA THR A 113 -9.31 11.33 -12.43
C THR A 113 -7.80 11.46 -12.36
N ALA A 114 -7.15 10.85 -11.35
CA ALA A 114 -5.70 10.84 -11.25
C ALA A 114 -5.09 10.04 -12.41
N PRO A 115 -3.91 10.45 -12.91
CA PRO A 115 -3.28 9.75 -14.05
C PRO A 115 -3.04 8.28 -13.76
N ILE A 116 -3.40 7.42 -14.69
CA ILE A 116 -3.11 5.99 -14.62
C ILE A 116 -1.70 5.78 -15.18
N LEU A 117 -0.88 5.06 -14.44
CA LEU A 117 0.46 4.68 -14.88
C LEU A 117 0.43 3.30 -15.49
N ASP A 118 1.16 3.14 -16.61
CA ASP A 118 1.42 1.83 -17.16
C ASP A 118 2.32 1.05 -16.19
N PRO A 119 2.04 -0.25 -15.95
CA PRO A 119 2.93 -1.07 -15.11
C PRO A 119 4.40 -1.03 -15.50
N GLY A 120 4.70 -0.84 -16.80
CA GLY A 120 6.08 -0.70 -17.29
C GLY A 120 6.78 0.57 -16.84
N GLU A 121 6.04 1.58 -16.36
CA GLU A 121 6.61 2.82 -15.82
C GLU A 121 6.96 2.70 -14.33
N ILE A 122 6.56 1.62 -13.66
CA ILE A 122 6.80 1.41 -12.23
C ILE A 122 8.08 0.62 -12.05
N ASP A 123 9.04 1.21 -11.33
CA ASP A 123 10.37 0.64 -11.15
C ASP A 123 10.46 -0.27 -9.92
N ALA A 124 9.63 -0.01 -8.90
CA ALA A 124 9.59 -0.80 -7.67
C ALA A 124 8.17 -0.79 -7.09
N VAL A 125 7.80 -1.91 -6.46
CA VAL A 125 6.50 -2.10 -5.81
C VAL A 125 6.70 -2.58 -4.38
#